data_375d769acc4442142f79b30abd222b50
#
_entry.id   375d769acc4442142f79b30abd222b50
#
_cell.length_a   1.000
_cell.length_b   1.000
_cell.length_c   1.000
_cell.angle_alpha   90.00
_cell.angle_beta   90.00
_cell.angle_gamma   90.00
#
_symmetry.space_group_name_H-M   'P 1'
#
loop_
_entity.id
_entity.type
_entity.pdbx_description
1 polymer ?
#
loop_
_entity_poly.entity_id
_entity_poly.type
_entity_poly.pdbx_seq_one_letter_code
_entity_poly.pdbx_strand_id
1 'polypeptide(L)'
;GQRSDRVTIARVEPTDAGWRASVRNTGHIVPNTSWEYRFRVVTDEGDATGPIGTYRLTDTRFEWDVLEGEGVNVWTYEGGQAFAARALETAEEAFATTAELLGTEVTEPVDFVIYTDTRSFREAMGPATRENIEGQAHLAIRTLFALVEPRGRDSERMEEVITHELAHLVFHDAVVNPYQYPPRWLNEGVAVYVSEGYPESYRSQVRGAAGGDTIIPLEGLGGQFPTRATRQSLAYAESIDAVDHLVETHGEAALVELIHAFGDGLGLDGAFIAATGEDFAAFDATWLASLGAEAPEPYGPNPVVPGPSPEGWTTSD
;
A
#
# COMPACT_ATOMS: atom_id res chain seq x y z
N GLY A 1 12.06 -6.81 2.45
CA GLY A 1 12.14 -6.60 1.00
C GLY A 1 13.07 -7.63 0.35
N GLN A 2 12.68 -8.23 -0.77
CA GLN A 2 13.55 -9.12 -1.52
C GLN A 2 14.74 -8.30 -2.03
N ARG A 3 15.93 -8.56 -1.48
CA ARG A 3 17.17 -8.08 -2.08
C ARG A 3 17.39 -8.82 -3.38
N SER A 4 17.26 -8.16 -4.51
CA SER A 4 17.65 -8.73 -5.80
C SER A 4 19.03 -8.20 -6.16
N ASP A 5 20.03 -9.05 -6.16
CA ASP A 5 21.36 -8.74 -6.66
C ASP A 5 21.30 -8.62 -8.20
N ARG A 6 21.60 -7.44 -8.71
CA ARG A 6 21.70 -7.20 -10.14
C ARG A 6 23.16 -6.92 -10.52
N VAL A 7 23.70 -7.75 -11.41
CA VAL A 7 25.01 -7.51 -12.02
C VAL A 7 24.81 -6.76 -13.33
N THR A 8 25.49 -5.64 -13.49
CA THR A 8 25.44 -4.84 -14.72
C THR A 8 26.87 -4.46 -15.15
N ILE A 9 27.16 -4.56 -16.45
CA ILE A 9 28.44 -4.13 -16.99
C ILE A 9 28.45 -2.60 -17.05
N ALA A 10 29.41 -2.00 -16.35
CA ALA A 10 29.60 -0.57 -16.34
C ALA A 10 30.40 -0.12 -17.59
N ARG A 11 30.07 1.05 -18.14
CA ARG A 11 30.93 1.73 -19.07
C ARG A 11 32.08 2.37 -18.29
N VAL A 12 33.31 2.08 -18.69
CA VAL A 12 34.52 2.55 -18.02
C VAL A 12 35.24 3.54 -18.93
N GLU A 13 35.62 4.68 -18.38
CA GLU A 13 36.35 5.74 -19.08
C GLU A 13 37.53 6.22 -18.23
N PRO A 14 38.71 6.49 -18.83
CA PRO A 14 39.82 7.07 -18.09
C PRO A 14 39.54 8.52 -17.71
N THR A 15 40.05 8.95 -16.58
CA THR A 15 40.01 10.33 -16.09
C THR A 15 41.38 10.71 -15.57
N ASP A 16 41.64 12.00 -15.32
CA ASP A 16 42.91 12.49 -14.76
C ASP A 16 43.21 11.91 -13.38
N ALA A 17 42.15 11.48 -12.64
CA ALA A 17 42.28 10.92 -11.29
C ALA A 17 42.18 9.37 -11.26
N GLY A 18 42.12 8.70 -12.43
CA GLY A 18 41.98 7.25 -12.52
C GLY A 18 40.87 6.82 -13.52
N TRP A 19 39.89 6.07 -13.06
CA TRP A 19 38.84 5.51 -13.91
C TRP A 19 37.46 5.91 -13.39
N ARG A 20 36.53 6.22 -14.32
CA ARG A 20 35.12 6.42 -14.03
C ARG A 20 34.34 5.24 -14.56
N ALA A 21 33.63 4.54 -13.71
CA ALA A 21 32.67 3.52 -14.10
C ALA A 21 31.25 4.10 -14.02
N SER A 22 30.47 3.95 -15.09
CA SER A 22 29.10 4.45 -15.14
C SER A 22 28.10 3.36 -15.58
N VAL A 23 26.96 3.31 -14.91
CA VAL A 23 25.83 2.48 -15.28
C VAL A 23 24.62 3.38 -15.49
N ARG A 24 23.93 3.21 -16.60
CA ARG A 24 22.67 3.92 -16.86
C ARG A 24 21.51 3.03 -16.43
N ASN A 25 20.69 3.52 -15.52
CA ASN A 25 19.38 2.94 -15.30
C ASN A 25 18.38 3.55 -16.29
N THR A 26 17.54 2.71 -16.91
CA THR A 26 16.52 3.12 -17.91
C THR A 26 15.11 3.04 -17.34
N GLY A 27 14.94 2.49 -16.13
CA GLY A 27 13.65 2.44 -15.44
C GLY A 27 13.41 3.69 -14.58
N HIS A 28 12.15 3.97 -14.32
CA HIS A 28 11.78 4.96 -13.31
C HIS A 28 12.12 4.41 -11.92
N ILE A 29 12.66 5.25 -11.06
CA ILE A 29 12.96 4.93 -9.67
C ILE A 29 12.41 6.08 -8.84
N VAL A 30 11.59 5.74 -7.86
CA VAL A 30 11.02 6.73 -6.94
C VAL A 30 12.09 7.32 -6.02
N PRO A 31 11.99 8.58 -5.63
CA PRO A 31 12.86 9.17 -4.64
C PRO A 31 12.92 8.35 -3.35
N ASN A 32 13.92 8.60 -2.52
CA ASN A 32 14.23 7.85 -1.31
C ASN A 32 14.65 6.38 -1.49
N THR A 33 14.63 5.86 -2.71
CA THR A 33 15.19 4.53 -2.97
C THR A 33 16.69 4.52 -2.68
N SER A 34 17.13 3.56 -1.88
CA SER A 34 18.53 3.37 -1.54
C SER A 34 19.07 2.12 -2.21
N TRP A 35 20.31 2.19 -2.65
CA TRP A 35 21.05 1.05 -3.21
C TRP A 35 22.35 0.84 -2.45
N GLU A 36 22.64 -0.42 -2.20
CA GLU A 36 24.00 -0.86 -1.95
C GLU A 36 24.64 -1.26 -3.28
N TYR A 37 25.82 -0.81 -3.56
CA TYR A 37 26.55 -1.15 -4.77
C TYR A 37 28.00 -1.46 -4.46
N ARG A 38 28.63 -2.27 -5.31
CA ARG A 38 30.07 -2.49 -5.29
C ARG A 38 30.56 -2.70 -6.71
N PHE A 39 31.78 -2.32 -6.95
CA PHE A 39 32.42 -2.58 -8.23
C PHE A 39 33.22 -3.87 -8.15
N ARG A 40 33.11 -4.68 -9.19
CA ARG A 40 33.97 -5.83 -9.45
C ARG A 40 34.75 -5.54 -10.72
N VAL A 41 36.06 -5.57 -10.65
CA VAL A 41 36.97 -5.44 -11.80
C VAL A 41 37.45 -6.84 -12.15
N VAL A 42 37.26 -7.19 -13.41
CA VAL A 42 37.70 -8.48 -13.96
C VAL A 42 38.87 -8.20 -14.87
N THR A 43 40.03 -8.83 -14.63
CA THR A 43 41.23 -8.72 -15.43
C THR A 43 41.79 -10.10 -15.76
N ASP A 44 42.74 -10.17 -16.70
CA ASP A 44 43.44 -11.44 -17.01
C ASP A 44 44.27 -11.97 -15.84
N GLU A 45 44.60 -11.11 -14.89
CA GLU A 45 45.35 -11.47 -13.67
C GLU A 45 44.46 -11.89 -12.50
N GLY A 46 43.13 -11.74 -12.65
CA GLY A 46 42.13 -12.13 -11.64
C GLY A 46 41.10 -11.03 -11.37
N ASP A 47 40.22 -11.32 -10.44
CA ASP A 47 39.12 -10.45 -10.05
C ASP A 47 39.42 -9.68 -8.77
N ALA A 48 39.08 -8.42 -8.75
CA ALA A 48 39.11 -7.56 -7.56
C ALA A 48 37.72 -6.98 -7.29
N THR A 49 37.30 -7.02 -6.03
CA THR A 49 36.01 -6.44 -5.61
C THR A 49 36.26 -5.28 -4.65
N GLY A 50 35.66 -4.15 -4.96
CA GLY A 50 35.74 -2.95 -4.13
C GLY A 50 34.83 -3.03 -2.89
N PRO A 51 34.91 -2.02 -2.00
CA PRO A 51 34.01 -1.89 -0.86
C PRO A 51 32.56 -1.69 -1.30
N ILE A 52 31.63 -1.99 -0.38
CA ILE A 52 30.22 -1.65 -0.55
C ILE A 52 30.08 -0.14 -0.36
N GLY A 53 29.46 0.52 -1.33
CA GLY A 53 28.98 1.90 -1.23
C GLY A 53 27.47 1.90 -1.14
N THR A 54 26.92 2.93 -0.51
CA THR A 54 25.47 3.18 -0.44
C THR A 54 25.15 4.47 -1.17
N TYR A 55 24.07 4.47 -1.93
CA TYR A 55 23.55 5.66 -2.58
C TYR A 55 22.06 5.73 -2.34
N ARG A 56 21.56 6.89 -1.88
CA ARG A 56 20.13 7.19 -1.75
C ARG A 56 19.76 8.22 -2.83
N LEU A 57 18.75 7.90 -3.62
CA LEU A 57 18.18 8.81 -4.61
C LEU A 57 17.35 9.87 -3.89
N THR A 58 17.72 11.11 -4.02
CA THR A 58 16.91 12.24 -3.58
C THR A 58 16.34 12.97 -4.78
N ASP A 59 15.16 13.56 -4.64
CA ASP A 59 14.62 14.45 -5.67
C ASP A 59 15.33 15.79 -5.62
N THR A 60 16.32 15.97 -6.49
CA THR A 60 17.18 17.16 -6.53
C THR A 60 16.53 18.37 -7.20
N ARG A 61 15.27 18.28 -7.58
CA ARG A 61 14.52 19.44 -8.13
C ARG A 61 14.18 20.46 -7.05
N PHE A 62 14.19 20.03 -5.77
CA PHE A 62 13.80 20.84 -4.62
C PHE A 62 14.89 20.87 -3.55
N GLU A 63 14.88 21.93 -2.75
CA GLU A 63 15.61 22.00 -1.48
C GLU A 63 14.66 21.51 -0.38
N TRP A 64 14.92 20.34 0.16
CA TRP A 64 14.06 19.70 1.15
C TRP A 64 14.42 20.13 2.56
N ASP A 65 13.43 20.60 3.29
CA ASP A 65 13.45 20.71 4.75
C ASP A 65 12.98 19.40 5.35
N VAL A 66 13.69 18.89 6.36
CA VAL A 66 13.36 17.64 7.04
C VAL A 66 13.11 17.93 8.52
N LEU A 67 11.92 17.59 8.99
CA LEU A 67 11.62 17.54 10.42
C LEU A 67 11.65 16.07 10.86
N GLU A 68 12.57 15.78 11.77
CA GLU A 68 12.69 14.45 12.38
C GLU A 68 11.76 14.38 13.61
N GLY A 69 10.95 13.33 13.68
CA GLY A 69 10.01 13.06 14.76
C GLY A 69 10.13 11.64 15.32
N GLU A 70 9.25 11.29 16.24
CA GLU A 70 9.22 9.95 16.83
C GLU A 70 8.58 8.95 15.87
N GLY A 71 9.43 8.19 15.18
CA GLY A 71 9.00 7.18 14.21
C GLY A 71 8.66 7.70 12.81
N VAL A 72 8.58 9.02 12.59
CA VAL A 72 8.26 9.62 11.28
C VAL A 72 9.17 10.83 11.03
N ASN A 73 9.74 10.91 9.82
CA ASN A 73 10.42 12.09 9.34
C ASN A 73 9.59 12.75 8.24
N VAL A 74 9.27 14.01 8.39
CA VAL A 74 8.50 14.76 7.38
C VAL A 74 9.42 15.58 6.51
N TRP A 75 9.29 15.38 5.20
CA TRP A 75 10.05 16.06 4.16
C TRP A 75 9.15 17.04 3.42
N THR A 76 9.48 18.32 3.44
CA THR A 76 8.75 19.38 2.72
C THR A 76 9.72 20.29 1.98
N TYR A 77 9.30 20.93 0.90
CA TYR A 77 10.10 21.96 0.21
C TYR A 77 9.35 23.30 0.10
N GLU A 78 8.08 23.33 0.55
CA GLU A 78 7.22 24.51 0.50
C GLU A 78 6.27 24.50 1.70
N GLY A 79 5.64 25.64 2.02
CA GLY A 79 4.69 25.79 3.14
C GLY A 79 5.31 26.31 4.43
N GLY A 80 6.64 26.24 4.59
CA GLY A 80 7.37 26.74 5.74
C GLY A 80 7.18 25.91 7.01
N GLN A 81 7.85 26.34 8.10
CA GLN A 81 7.95 25.57 9.35
C GLN A 81 6.58 25.23 9.99
N ALA A 82 5.59 26.13 9.92
CA ALA A 82 4.29 25.88 10.53
C ALA A 82 3.52 24.76 9.83
N PHE A 83 3.64 24.65 8.50
CA PHE A 83 3.08 23.57 7.71
C PHE A 83 3.77 22.23 8.02
N ALA A 84 5.12 22.23 8.00
CA ALA A 84 5.89 21.05 8.28
C ALA A 84 5.66 20.51 9.71
N ALA A 85 5.59 21.42 10.71
CA ALA A 85 5.32 21.04 12.10
C ALA A 85 3.93 20.41 12.28
N ARG A 86 2.90 20.99 11.61
CA ARG A 86 1.55 20.41 11.65
C ARG A 86 1.51 19.05 10.96
N ALA A 87 2.18 18.91 9.82
CA ALA A 87 2.26 17.62 9.13
C ALA A 87 2.96 16.56 9.99
N LEU A 88 4.01 16.93 10.74
CA LEU A 88 4.70 16.03 11.65
C LEU A 88 3.78 15.63 12.83
N GLU A 89 3.14 16.59 13.48
CA GLU A 89 2.21 16.32 14.59
C GLU A 89 1.08 15.36 14.14
N THR A 90 0.48 15.62 12.98
CA THR A 90 -0.54 14.73 12.40
C THR A 90 0.03 13.34 12.12
N ALA A 91 1.24 13.26 11.57
CA ALA A 91 1.85 11.97 11.22
C ALA A 91 2.20 11.15 12.47
N GLU A 92 2.73 11.78 13.53
CA GLU A 92 3.02 11.11 14.79
C GLU A 92 1.75 10.60 15.48
N GLU A 93 0.69 11.41 15.51
CA GLU A 93 -0.60 11.03 16.09
C GLU A 93 -1.25 9.87 15.31
N ALA A 94 -1.31 9.99 13.98
CA ALA A 94 -1.85 8.95 13.10
C ALA A 94 -1.09 7.62 13.25
N PHE A 95 0.23 7.71 13.33
CA PHE A 95 1.10 6.56 13.50
C PHE A 95 0.87 5.86 14.83
N ALA A 96 0.86 6.60 15.94
CA ALA A 96 0.64 6.07 17.27
C ALA A 96 -0.76 5.45 17.40
N THR A 97 -1.80 6.15 16.95
CA THR A 97 -3.19 5.68 17.02
C THR A 97 -3.41 4.43 16.18
N THR A 98 -2.86 4.37 14.97
CA THR A 98 -3.01 3.20 14.11
C THR A 98 -2.21 2.01 14.65
N ALA A 99 -1.00 2.23 15.18
CA ALA A 99 -0.20 1.18 15.79
C ALA A 99 -0.86 0.60 17.04
N GLU A 100 -1.48 1.44 17.87
CA GLU A 100 -2.26 1.02 19.04
C GLU A 100 -3.49 0.20 18.60
N LEU A 101 -4.27 0.68 17.64
CA LEU A 101 -5.43 -0.03 17.10
C LEU A 101 -5.06 -1.41 16.57
N LEU A 102 -4.00 -1.50 15.77
CA LEU A 102 -3.58 -2.76 15.14
C LEU A 102 -2.69 -3.63 16.06
N GLY A 103 -2.40 -3.18 17.28
CA GLY A 103 -1.57 -3.92 18.23
C GLY A 103 -0.18 -4.26 17.70
N THR A 104 0.42 -3.35 16.90
CA THR A 104 1.72 -3.59 16.29
C THR A 104 2.77 -2.58 16.75
N GLU A 105 4.02 -3.04 16.90
CA GLU A 105 5.16 -2.15 17.17
C GLU A 105 5.86 -1.79 15.88
N VAL A 106 5.99 -0.51 15.61
CA VAL A 106 6.75 -0.02 14.47
C VAL A 106 8.15 0.37 14.93
N THR A 107 9.14 -0.37 14.48
CA THR A 107 10.54 -0.27 14.97
C THR A 107 11.45 0.59 14.12
N GLU A 108 11.08 0.83 12.87
CA GLU A 108 11.89 1.60 11.93
C GLU A 108 11.17 2.90 11.53
N PRO A 109 11.87 4.04 11.47
CA PRO A 109 11.25 5.29 11.08
C PRO A 109 10.78 5.27 9.62
N VAL A 110 9.76 6.09 9.36
CA VAL A 110 9.14 6.28 8.06
C VAL A 110 9.50 7.66 7.54
N ASP A 111 9.88 7.76 6.27
CA ASP A 111 10.00 9.05 5.60
C ASP A 111 8.67 9.40 4.94
N PHE A 112 8.09 10.53 5.34
CA PHE A 112 6.87 11.07 4.76
C PHE A 112 7.22 12.29 3.91
N VAL A 113 7.13 12.13 2.58
CA VAL A 113 7.57 13.12 1.59
C VAL A 113 6.35 13.83 0.98
N ILE A 114 6.22 15.11 1.24
CA ILE A 114 5.08 15.91 0.79
C ILE A 114 5.45 16.71 -0.46
N TYR A 115 4.74 16.45 -1.54
CA TYR A 115 4.74 17.27 -2.74
C TYR A 115 3.58 18.25 -2.70
N THR A 116 3.80 19.46 -3.17
CA THR A 116 2.82 20.55 -3.08
C THR A 116 2.10 20.81 -4.39
N ASP A 117 2.47 20.11 -5.45
CA ASP A 117 1.79 20.20 -6.74
C ASP A 117 1.71 18.85 -7.47
N THR A 118 0.60 18.67 -8.19
CA THR A 118 0.29 17.43 -8.91
C THR A 118 1.35 17.04 -9.94
N ARG A 119 1.97 18.00 -10.62
CA ARG A 119 2.96 17.71 -11.65
C ARG A 119 4.21 17.10 -11.03
N SER A 120 4.73 17.76 -10.00
CA SER A 120 5.94 17.32 -9.31
C SER A 120 5.76 15.95 -8.66
N PHE A 121 4.59 15.73 -8.02
CA PHE A 121 4.22 14.43 -7.46
C PHE A 121 4.20 13.32 -8.53
N ARG A 122 3.52 13.55 -9.66
CA ARG A 122 3.45 12.56 -10.74
C ARG A 122 4.81 12.27 -11.39
N GLU A 123 5.63 13.30 -11.57
CA GLU A 123 6.99 13.13 -12.08
C GLU A 123 7.86 12.29 -11.13
N ALA A 124 7.69 12.46 -9.82
CA ALA A 124 8.38 11.69 -8.80
C ALA A 124 7.89 10.24 -8.72
N MET A 125 6.58 10.02 -8.81
CA MET A 125 5.97 8.67 -8.75
C MET A 125 6.11 7.91 -10.07
N GLY A 126 6.26 8.61 -11.19
CA GLY A 126 6.50 8.02 -12.51
C GLY A 126 5.24 7.74 -13.33
N PRO A 127 5.42 7.19 -14.55
CA PRO A 127 4.37 7.10 -15.56
C PRO A 127 3.24 6.11 -15.23
N ALA A 128 3.42 5.25 -14.24
CA ALA A 128 2.40 4.29 -13.81
C ALA A 128 1.41 4.89 -12.79
N THR A 129 1.64 6.11 -12.32
CA THR A 129 0.78 6.79 -11.35
C THR A 129 -0.57 7.13 -11.96
N ARG A 130 -1.65 6.73 -11.30
CA ARG A 130 -3.02 7.00 -11.75
C ARG A 130 -3.37 8.47 -11.55
N GLU A 131 -4.34 8.98 -12.32
CA GLU A 131 -4.67 10.42 -12.36
C GLU A 131 -5.25 10.99 -11.05
N ASN A 132 -5.86 10.16 -10.22
CA ASN A 132 -6.59 10.60 -9.00
C ASN A 132 -5.96 10.08 -7.71
N ILE A 133 -4.65 9.87 -7.68
CA ILE A 133 -3.94 9.44 -6.48
C ILE A 133 -3.33 10.67 -5.81
N GLU A 134 -3.67 10.88 -4.55
CA GLU A 134 -3.15 11.95 -3.68
C GLU A 134 -2.05 11.45 -2.75
N GLY A 135 -1.88 10.12 -2.61
CA GLY A 135 -0.85 9.50 -1.81
C GLY A 135 -0.37 8.16 -2.38
N GLN A 136 0.81 7.73 -1.99
CA GLN A 136 1.37 6.41 -2.29
C GLN A 136 2.30 5.93 -1.18
N ALA A 137 2.01 4.75 -0.63
CA ALA A 137 2.89 4.04 0.29
C ALA A 137 3.88 3.15 -0.49
N HIS A 138 5.16 3.40 -0.32
CA HIS A 138 6.25 2.57 -0.85
C HIS A 138 6.88 1.76 0.29
N LEU A 139 6.22 0.69 0.67
CA LEU A 139 6.51 -0.12 1.86
C LEU A 139 7.95 -0.65 1.90
N ALA A 140 8.49 -1.08 0.74
CA ALA A 140 9.83 -1.65 0.63
C ALA A 140 10.96 -0.66 0.98
N ILE A 141 10.69 0.64 0.87
CA ILE A 141 11.66 1.71 1.21
C ILE A 141 11.18 2.55 2.39
N ARG A 142 10.10 2.13 3.06
CA ARG A 142 9.48 2.81 4.19
C ARG A 142 9.27 4.30 3.93
N THR A 143 8.74 4.61 2.75
CA THR A 143 8.51 6.00 2.34
C THR A 143 7.09 6.16 1.86
N LEU A 144 6.42 7.15 2.40
CA LEU A 144 5.11 7.62 1.98
C LEU A 144 5.28 8.89 1.17
N PHE A 145 4.54 8.99 0.10
CA PHE A 145 4.49 10.19 -0.72
C PHE A 145 3.07 10.71 -0.74
N ALA A 146 2.87 11.98 -0.45
CA ALA A 146 1.56 12.61 -0.55
C ALA A 146 1.61 13.92 -1.33
N LEU A 147 0.48 14.22 -1.96
CA LEU A 147 0.21 15.50 -2.57
C LEU A 147 -0.64 16.31 -1.60
N VAL A 148 -0.04 17.31 -0.95
CA VAL A 148 -0.74 18.21 -0.02
C VAL A 148 -0.35 19.65 -0.31
N GLU A 149 -1.30 20.45 -0.78
CA GLU A 149 -1.05 21.88 -0.97
C GLU A 149 -1.02 22.60 0.39
N PRO A 150 0.00 23.46 0.66
CA PRO A 150 0.14 24.14 1.94
C PRO A 150 -0.98 25.14 2.25
N ARG A 151 -1.80 25.47 1.25
CA ARG A 151 -2.89 26.44 1.35
C ARG A 151 -4.15 25.91 0.66
N GLY A 152 -5.33 26.33 1.15
CA GLY A 152 -6.61 25.96 0.57
C GLY A 152 -7.22 24.69 1.18
N ARG A 153 -8.14 24.04 0.46
CA ARG A 153 -8.87 22.86 0.94
C ARG A 153 -7.99 21.66 1.22
N ASP A 154 -6.90 21.51 0.50
CA ASP A 154 -5.99 20.36 0.67
C ASP A 154 -5.24 20.44 2.00
N SER A 155 -5.03 21.68 2.50
CA SER A 155 -4.49 21.88 3.86
C SER A 155 -5.48 21.43 4.96
N GLU A 156 -6.79 21.43 4.69
CA GLU A 156 -7.82 20.93 5.62
C GLU A 156 -7.93 19.40 5.54
N ARG A 157 -7.64 18.84 4.37
CA ARG A 157 -7.63 17.38 4.14
C ARG A 157 -6.28 16.72 4.47
N MET A 158 -5.31 17.49 4.92
CA MET A 158 -3.97 16.97 5.22
C MET A 158 -4.04 15.82 6.23
N GLU A 159 -4.86 15.94 7.28
CA GLU A 159 -5.04 14.93 8.30
C GLU A 159 -5.58 13.61 7.70
N GLU A 160 -6.59 13.68 6.85
CA GLU A 160 -7.16 12.52 6.17
C GLU A 160 -6.11 11.80 5.32
N VAL A 161 -5.38 12.55 4.46
CA VAL A 161 -4.39 11.98 3.54
C VAL A 161 -3.21 11.38 4.30
N ILE A 162 -2.67 12.08 5.30
CA ILE A 162 -1.54 11.60 6.10
C ILE A 162 -1.93 10.32 6.85
N THR A 163 -3.07 10.35 7.53
CA THR A 163 -3.54 9.21 8.33
C THR A 163 -3.82 8.00 7.43
N HIS A 164 -4.43 8.20 6.27
CA HIS A 164 -4.72 7.14 5.31
C HIS A 164 -3.43 6.44 4.83
N GLU A 165 -2.45 7.20 4.39
CA GLU A 165 -1.20 6.63 3.88
C GLU A 165 -0.37 5.96 4.97
N LEU A 166 -0.34 6.53 6.18
CA LEU A 166 0.33 5.91 7.32
C LEU A 166 -0.34 4.61 7.76
N ALA A 167 -1.67 4.54 7.69
CA ALA A 167 -2.39 3.32 7.99
C ALA A 167 -1.96 2.14 7.11
N HIS A 168 -1.70 2.35 5.82
CA HIS A 168 -1.18 1.31 4.94
C HIS A 168 0.18 0.76 5.39
N LEU A 169 1.04 1.62 5.94
CA LEU A 169 2.35 1.21 6.40
C LEU A 169 2.27 0.43 7.70
N VAL A 170 1.50 0.92 8.68
CA VAL A 170 1.28 0.23 9.95
C VAL A 170 0.58 -1.13 9.70
N PHE A 171 -0.41 -1.15 8.81
CA PHE A 171 -1.07 -2.39 8.37
C PHE A 171 -0.07 -3.38 7.77
N HIS A 172 0.85 -2.90 6.92
CA HIS A 172 1.89 -3.75 6.36
C HIS A 172 2.81 -4.31 7.43
N ASP A 173 3.22 -3.50 8.42
CA ASP A 173 4.06 -3.96 9.52
C ASP A 173 3.34 -5.01 10.40
N ALA A 174 2.01 -4.89 10.55
CA ALA A 174 1.19 -5.89 11.25
C ALA A 174 1.11 -7.24 10.51
N VAL A 175 1.24 -7.22 9.16
CA VAL A 175 1.06 -8.40 8.29
C VAL A 175 2.37 -8.98 7.78
N VAL A 176 3.54 -8.63 8.23
CA VAL A 176 4.83 -9.04 7.62
C VAL A 176 4.88 -10.51 7.19
N ASN A 177 4.35 -10.82 6.02
CA ASN A 177 4.33 -12.15 5.43
C ASN A 177 4.49 -12.08 3.90
N PRO A 178 5.55 -12.68 3.32
CA PRO A 178 5.79 -12.62 1.88
C PRO A 178 4.87 -13.53 1.06
N TYR A 179 4.13 -14.44 1.69
CA TYR A 179 3.34 -15.46 1.00
C TYR A 179 1.83 -15.23 1.06
N GLN A 180 1.35 -14.58 2.13
CA GLN A 180 -0.06 -14.29 2.33
C GLN A 180 -0.21 -12.81 2.64
N TYR A 181 -0.99 -12.12 1.83
CA TYR A 181 -1.28 -10.71 2.03
C TYR A 181 -2.80 -10.54 2.08
N PRO A 182 -3.33 -9.72 2.99
CA PRO A 182 -4.75 -9.47 3.08
C PRO A 182 -5.35 -8.96 1.77
N PRO A 183 -6.64 -9.20 1.51
CA PRO A 183 -7.31 -8.67 0.33
C PRO A 183 -7.28 -7.13 0.36
N ARG A 184 -7.25 -6.52 -0.84
CA ARG A 184 -7.12 -5.08 -0.95
C ARG A 184 -8.23 -4.31 -0.24
N TRP A 185 -9.47 -4.80 -0.33
CA TRP A 185 -10.58 -4.14 0.34
C TRP A 185 -10.37 -4.02 1.87
N LEU A 186 -9.75 -5.01 2.51
CA LEU A 186 -9.45 -4.95 3.94
C LEU A 186 -8.40 -3.87 4.25
N ASN A 187 -7.32 -3.81 3.48
CA ASN A 187 -6.28 -2.80 3.65
C ASN A 187 -6.82 -1.37 3.40
N GLU A 188 -7.55 -1.15 2.30
CA GLU A 188 -8.14 0.17 1.99
C GLU A 188 -9.25 0.53 2.98
N GLY A 189 -10.08 -0.45 3.38
CA GLY A 189 -11.14 -0.24 4.36
C GLY A 189 -10.60 0.15 5.74
N VAL A 190 -9.52 -0.49 6.20
CA VAL A 190 -8.84 -0.10 7.45
C VAL A 190 -8.23 1.29 7.33
N ALA A 191 -7.60 1.63 6.20
CA ALA A 191 -7.03 2.94 5.99
C ALA A 191 -8.11 4.05 6.06
N VAL A 192 -9.27 3.84 5.45
CA VAL A 192 -10.42 4.77 5.57
C VAL A 192 -10.98 4.77 6.99
N TYR A 193 -11.11 3.60 7.65
CA TYR A 193 -11.63 3.48 9.01
C TYR A 193 -10.87 4.36 9.99
N VAL A 194 -9.53 4.37 9.91
CA VAL A 194 -8.69 5.15 10.81
C VAL A 194 -8.57 6.63 10.41
N SER A 195 -8.68 6.96 9.12
CA SER A 195 -8.49 8.33 8.63
C SER A 195 -9.77 9.17 8.60
N GLU A 196 -10.89 8.58 8.25
CA GLU A 196 -12.15 9.26 8.02
C GLU A 196 -13.30 8.69 8.87
N GLY A 197 -13.10 7.52 9.48
CA GLY A 197 -14.18 6.73 10.04
C GLY A 197 -15.07 6.18 8.91
N TYR A 198 -16.40 6.17 9.14
CA TYR A 198 -17.34 5.78 8.08
C TYR A 198 -18.33 6.92 7.78
N PRO A 199 -17.98 7.88 6.92
CA PRO A 199 -18.79 9.05 6.66
C PRO A 199 -20.06 8.72 5.87
N GLU A 200 -21.11 9.55 6.06
CA GLU A 200 -22.42 9.37 5.42
C GLU A 200 -22.37 9.39 3.89
N SER A 201 -21.36 10.02 3.31
CA SER A 201 -21.11 10.00 1.85
C SER A 201 -20.89 8.58 1.34
N TYR A 202 -20.05 7.79 2.03
CA TYR A 202 -19.78 6.39 1.71
C TYR A 202 -21.00 5.50 2.00
N ARG A 203 -21.66 5.69 3.17
CA ARG A 203 -22.90 4.97 3.51
C ARG A 203 -23.98 5.17 2.44
N SER A 204 -24.18 6.41 1.98
CA SER A 204 -25.13 6.71 0.89
C SER A 204 -24.77 6.03 -0.42
N GLN A 205 -23.48 5.97 -0.75
CA GLN A 205 -22.99 5.36 -1.98
C GLN A 205 -23.23 3.85 -1.98
N VAL A 206 -22.93 3.15 -0.88
CA VAL A 206 -23.17 1.72 -0.73
C VAL A 206 -24.66 1.40 -0.76
N ARG A 207 -25.50 2.15 -0.01
CA ARG A 207 -26.97 1.98 -0.08
C ARG A 207 -27.52 2.20 -1.49
N GLY A 208 -26.98 3.17 -2.23
CA GLY A 208 -27.35 3.41 -3.63
C GLY A 208 -26.96 2.26 -4.54
N ALA A 209 -25.81 1.66 -4.34
CA ALA A 209 -25.33 0.51 -5.08
C ALA A 209 -26.15 -0.75 -4.79
N ALA A 210 -26.47 -0.99 -3.51
CA ALA A 210 -27.33 -2.11 -3.11
C ALA A 210 -28.74 -2.01 -3.72
N GLY A 211 -29.36 -0.83 -3.65
CA GLY A 211 -30.68 -0.61 -4.27
C GLY A 211 -30.70 -0.64 -5.80
N GLY A 212 -29.54 -0.57 -6.45
CA GLY A 212 -29.38 -0.60 -7.91
C GLY A 212 -28.74 -1.87 -8.46
N ASP A 213 -28.57 -2.92 -7.67
CA ASP A 213 -27.90 -4.17 -8.04
C ASP A 213 -26.50 -3.94 -8.65
N THR A 214 -25.74 -3.01 -8.07
CA THR A 214 -24.42 -2.61 -8.58
C THR A 214 -23.28 -2.80 -7.57
N ILE A 215 -23.53 -3.50 -6.48
CA ILE A 215 -22.52 -3.91 -5.49
C ILE A 215 -21.40 -4.70 -6.20
N ILE A 216 -20.19 -4.49 -5.76
CA ILE A 216 -19.03 -5.28 -6.19
C ILE A 216 -18.81 -6.36 -5.13
N PRO A 217 -18.84 -7.65 -5.47
CA PRO A 217 -18.52 -8.71 -4.51
C PRO A 217 -17.16 -8.47 -3.86
N LEU A 218 -17.01 -8.72 -2.55
CA LEU A 218 -15.73 -8.52 -1.84
C LEU A 218 -14.60 -9.37 -2.44
N GLU A 219 -14.91 -10.53 -3.00
CA GLU A 219 -13.96 -11.33 -3.78
C GLU A 219 -13.38 -10.52 -4.96
N GLY A 220 -14.22 -9.75 -5.65
CA GLY A 220 -13.81 -8.85 -6.74
C GLY A 220 -12.98 -7.65 -6.29
N LEU A 221 -13.04 -7.30 -5.00
CA LEU A 221 -12.26 -6.24 -4.36
C LEU A 221 -10.97 -6.76 -3.67
N GLY A 222 -10.70 -8.05 -3.76
CA GLY A 222 -9.48 -8.65 -3.19
C GLY A 222 -8.19 -8.20 -3.88
N GLY A 223 -8.26 -7.91 -5.19
CA GLY A 223 -7.13 -7.52 -6.02
C GLY A 223 -7.14 -6.04 -6.40
N GLN A 224 -7.04 -5.76 -7.70
CA GLN A 224 -7.04 -4.39 -8.23
C GLN A 224 -8.46 -3.79 -8.26
N PHE A 225 -8.61 -2.61 -7.68
CA PHE A 225 -9.86 -1.87 -7.78
C PHE A 225 -10.17 -1.41 -9.21
N PRO A 226 -11.45 -1.22 -9.56
CA PRO A 226 -11.86 -0.71 -10.86
C PRO A 226 -11.18 0.62 -11.19
N THR A 227 -10.83 0.82 -12.46
CA THR A 227 -10.13 2.04 -12.91
C THR A 227 -11.08 3.21 -13.22
N ARG A 228 -12.37 2.95 -13.46
CA ARG A 228 -13.37 4.00 -13.67
C ARG A 228 -13.65 4.71 -12.35
N ALA A 229 -13.50 6.03 -12.30
CA ALA A 229 -13.57 6.84 -11.07
C ALA A 229 -14.80 6.53 -10.19
N THR A 230 -16.01 6.42 -10.77
CA THR A 230 -17.24 6.11 -10.01
C THR A 230 -17.23 4.72 -9.39
N ARG A 231 -16.67 3.72 -10.09
CA ARG A 231 -16.55 2.34 -9.57
C ARG A 231 -15.39 2.22 -8.60
N GLN A 232 -14.33 3.00 -8.78
CA GLN A 232 -13.23 3.09 -7.83
C GLN A 232 -13.71 3.70 -6.50
N SER A 233 -14.44 4.81 -6.55
CA SER A 233 -15.03 5.42 -5.35
C SER A 233 -15.97 4.45 -4.62
N LEU A 234 -16.77 3.69 -5.37
CA LEU A 234 -17.64 2.65 -4.79
C LEU A 234 -16.81 1.54 -4.12
N ALA A 235 -15.70 1.12 -4.73
CA ALA A 235 -14.83 0.09 -4.13
C ALA A 235 -14.26 0.53 -2.76
N TYR A 236 -13.88 1.80 -2.60
CA TYR A 236 -13.49 2.36 -1.30
C TYR A 236 -14.67 2.38 -0.33
N ALA A 237 -15.86 2.81 -0.78
CA ALA A 237 -17.06 2.86 0.05
C ALA A 237 -17.47 1.46 0.53
N GLU A 238 -17.42 0.45 -0.32
CA GLU A 238 -17.71 -0.95 0.03
C GLU A 238 -16.62 -1.54 0.95
N SER A 239 -15.37 -1.14 0.77
CA SER A 239 -14.26 -1.57 1.62
C SER A 239 -14.45 -1.13 3.07
N ILE A 240 -14.77 0.16 3.30
CA ILE A 240 -15.03 0.65 4.64
C ILE A 240 -16.34 0.10 5.21
N ASP A 241 -17.38 -0.09 4.39
CA ASP A 241 -18.64 -0.69 4.82
C ASP A 241 -18.45 -2.12 5.33
N ALA A 242 -17.63 -2.92 4.64
CA ALA A 242 -17.30 -4.28 5.06
C ALA A 242 -16.47 -4.31 6.35
N VAL A 243 -15.53 -3.36 6.54
CA VAL A 243 -14.77 -3.23 7.79
C VAL A 243 -15.68 -2.79 8.94
N ASP A 244 -16.56 -1.81 8.73
CA ASP A 244 -17.54 -1.34 9.71
C ASP A 244 -18.48 -2.50 10.12
N HIS A 245 -18.98 -3.27 9.15
CA HIS A 245 -19.79 -4.47 9.40
C HIS A 245 -19.05 -5.53 10.22
N LEU A 246 -17.76 -5.77 9.94
CA LEU A 246 -16.92 -6.68 10.72
C LEU A 246 -16.81 -6.20 12.18
N VAL A 247 -16.53 -4.91 12.36
CA VAL A 247 -16.38 -4.32 13.72
C VAL A 247 -17.71 -4.29 14.45
N GLU A 248 -18.83 -3.96 13.80
CA GLU A 248 -20.16 -3.95 14.41
C GLU A 248 -20.62 -5.36 14.83
N THR A 249 -20.27 -6.39 14.07
CA THR A 249 -20.73 -7.77 14.31
C THR A 249 -19.80 -8.55 15.25
N HIS A 250 -18.49 -8.36 15.14
CA HIS A 250 -17.49 -9.17 15.82
C HIS A 250 -16.58 -8.35 16.77
N GLY A 251 -16.62 -7.01 16.67
CA GLY A 251 -15.81 -6.09 17.48
C GLY A 251 -14.43 -5.79 16.86
N GLU A 252 -13.78 -4.72 17.32
CA GLU A 252 -12.44 -4.32 16.86
C GLU A 252 -11.38 -5.40 17.11
N ALA A 253 -11.51 -6.17 18.19
CA ALA A 253 -10.59 -7.26 18.47
C ALA A 253 -10.57 -8.32 17.35
N ALA A 254 -11.72 -8.60 16.72
CA ALA A 254 -11.79 -9.51 15.59
C ALA A 254 -11.12 -8.92 14.34
N LEU A 255 -11.21 -7.61 14.11
CA LEU A 255 -10.48 -6.95 13.02
C LEU A 255 -8.96 -7.10 13.21
N VAL A 256 -8.47 -6.88 14.41
CA VAL A 256 -7.04 -7.04 14.74
C VAL A 256 -6.61 -8.49 14.58
N GLU A 257 -7.37 -9.44 15.11
CA GLU A 257 -7.10 -10.89 14.96
C GLU A 257 -7.07 -11.30 13.49
N LEU A 258 -8.01 -10.81 12.67
CA LEU A 258 -8.05 -11.08 11.22
C LEU A 258 -6.77 -10.61 10.53
N ILE A 259 -6.30 -9.41 10.85
CA ILE A 259 -5.08 -8.84 10.24
C ILE A 259 -3.85 -9.66 10.65
N HIS A 260 -3.71 -9.96 11.94
CA HIS A 260 -2.59 -10.75 12.47
C HIS A 260 -2.58 -12.19 11.94
N ALA A 261 -3.75 -12.80 11.73
CA ALA A 261 -3.87 -14.14 11.18
C ALA A 261 -3.23 -14.28 9.78
N PHE A 262 -3.26 -13.23 8.95
CA PHE A 262 -2.51 -13.19 7.70
C PHE A 262 -0.99 -13.13 7.96
N GLY A 263 -0.55 -12.37 8.97
CA GLY A 263 0.84 -12.33 9.42
C GLY A 263 1.35 -13.71 9.84
N ASP A 264 0.51 -14.49 10.49
CA ASP A 264 0.78 -15.87 10.92
C ASP A 264 0.73 -16.89 9.76
N GLY A 265 0.41 -16.44 8.55
CA GLY A 265 0.44 -17.26 7.33
C GLY A 265 -0.87 -17.95 6.98
N LEU A 266 -1.98 -17.58 7.61
CA LEU A 266 -3.29 -18.12 7.25
C LEU A 266 -3.76 -17.51 5.92
N GLY A 267 -4.44 -18.32 5.11
CA GLY A 267 -5.16 -17.85 3.93
C GLY A 267 -6.49 -17.19 4.32
N LEU A 268 -7.21 -16.62 3.34
CA LEU A 268 -8.41 -15.83 3.56
C LEU A 268 -9.44 -16.52 4.48
N ASP A 269 -9.87 -17.72 4.14
CA ASP A 269 -10.85 -18.46 4.95
C ASP A 269 -10.31 -18.80 6.35
N GLY A 270 -9.04 -19.22 6.44
CA GLY A 270 -8.42 -19.53 7.72
C GLY A 270 -8.31 -18.33 8.64
N ALA A 271 -8.01 -17.15 8.09
CA ALA A 271 -7.94 -15.91 8.84
C ALA A 271 -9.33 -15.48 9.34
N PHE A 272 -10.35 -15.57 8.50
CA PHE A 272 -11.73 -15.29 8.91
C PHE A 272 -12.21 -16.26 9.99
N ILE A 273 -11.99 -17.58 9.84
CA ILE A 273 -12.37 -18.57 10.85
C ILE A 273 -11.67 -18.28 12.18
N ALA A 274 -10.37 -17.93 12.17
CA ALA A 274 -9.65 -17.60 13.38
C ALA A 274 -10.21 -16.38 14.10
N ALA A 275 -10.53 -15.32 13.36
CA ALA A 275 -10.97 -14.05 13.92
C ALA A 275 -12.45 -14.00 14.29
N THR A 276 -13.32 -14.64 13.51
CA THR A 276 -14.78 -14.48 13.61
C THR A 276 -15.52 -15.79 13.91
N GLY A 277 -14.88 -16.93 13.68
CA GLY A 277 -15.50 -18.24 13.77
C GLY A 277 -16.25 -18.68 12.51
N GLU A 278 -16.30 -17.87 11.47
CA GLU A 278 -16.92 -18.17 10.19
C GLU A 278 -15.92 -17.99 9.02
N ASP A 279 -16.17 -18.62 7.88
CA ASP A 279 -15.34 -18.45 6.70
C ASP A 279 -15.69 -17.15 5.94
N PHE A 280 -14.84 -16.77 4.99
CA PHE A 280 -15.04 -15.54 4.23
C PHE A 280 -16.38 -15.53 3.46
N ALA A 281 -16.82 -16.67 2.93
CA ALA A 281 -18.07 -16.73 2.18
C ALA A 281 -19.29 -16.48 3.09
N ALA A 282 -19.27 -16.97 4.33
CA ALA A 282 -20.31 -16.69 5.31
C ALA A 282 -20.32 -15.22 5.72
N PHE A 283 -19.13 -14.63 5.96
CA PHE A 283 -18.99 -13.20 6.23
C PHE A 283 -19.54 -12.34 5.06
N ASP A 284 -19.14 -12.62 3.82
CA ASP A 284 -19.61 -11.89 2.64
C ASP A 284 -21.13 -11.97 2.49
N ALA A 285 -21.72 -13.15 2.74
CA ALA A 285 -23.16 -13.34 2.71
C ALA A 285 -23.89 -12.54 3.79
N THR A 286 -23.36 -12.47 5.03
CA THR A 286 -23.95 -11.67 6.11
C THR A 286 -23.83 -10.17 5.84
N TRP A 287 -22.69 -9.72 5.30
CA TRP A 287 -22.49 -8.36 4.87
C TRP A 287 -23.49 -7.96 3.77
N LEU A 288 -23.62 -8.74 2.70
CA LEU A 288 -24.60 -8.49 1.63
C LEU A 288 -26.03 -8.45 2.17
N ALA A 289 -26.38 -9.39 3.05
CA ALA A 289 -27.71 -9.43 3.67
C ALA A 289 -28.00 -8.18 4.52
N SER A 290 -26.98 -7.62 5.19
CA SER A 290 -27.12 -6.36 5.97
C SER A 290 -27.46 -5.15 5.08
N LEU A 291 -27.03 -5.18 3.83
CA LEU A 291 -27.34 -4.19 2.80
C LEU A 291 -28.68 -4.44 2.09
N GLY A 292 -29.33 -5.57 2.33
CA GLY A 292 -30.49 -6.04 1.57
C GLY A 292 -30.13 -6.38 0.12
N ALA A 293 -28.88 -6.71 -0.14
CA ALA A 293 -28.37 -7.12 -1.44
C ALA A 293 -28.25 -8.64 -1.51
N GLU A 294 -28.31 -9.18 -2.72
CA GLU A 294 -28.04 -10.60 -2.99
C GLU A 294 -26.65 -10.72 -3.63
N ALA A 295 -25.99 -11.88 -3.40
CA ALA A 295 -24.76 -12.17 -4.09
C ALA A 295 -24.99 -12.14 -5.61
N PRO A 296 -24.22 -11.37 -6.38
CA PRO A 296 -24.38 -11.35 -7.82
C PRO A 296 -24.08 -12.74 -8.39
N GLU A 297 -24.82 -13.11 -9.46
CA GLU A 297 -24.55 -14.36 -10.18
C GLU A 297 -23.07 -14.42 -10.61
N PRO A 298 -22.39 -15.56 -10.42
CA PRO A 298 -20.98 -15.70 -10.76
C PRO A 298 -20.73 -15.34 -12.23
N TYR A 299 -19.89 -14.32 -12.47
CA TYR A 299 -19.48 -13.94 -13.82
C TYR A 299 -18.36 -14.87 -14.28
N GLY A 300 -18.65 -15.67 -15.29
CA GLY A 300 -17.64 -16.50 -15.94
C GLY A 300 -18.23 -17.78 -16.54
N PRO A 301 -17.44 -18.54 -17.28
CA PRO A 301 -17.88 -19.86 -17.70
C PRO A 301 -18.12 -20.72 -16.44
N ASN A 302 -19.32 -21.22 -16.29
CA ASN A 302 -19.63 -22.19 -15.23
C ASN A 302 -18.55 -23.28 -15.24
N PRO A 303 -18.02 -23.69 -14.06
CA PRO A 303 -17.05 -24.77 -14.02
C PRO A 303 -17.68 -25.99 -14.69
N VAL A 304 -17.19 -26.30 -15.88
CA VAL A 304 -17.58 -27.53 -16.60
C VAL A 304 -17.01 -28.67 -15.78
N VAL A 305 -17.86 -29.60 -15.39
CA VAL A 305 -17.40 -30.85 -14.80
C VAL A 305 -16.31 -31.42 -15.76
N PRO A 306 -15.08 -31.67 -15.28
CA PRO A 306 -14.04 -32.21 -16.15
C PRO A 306 -14.59 -33.41 -16.91
N GLY A 307 -14.48 -33.39 -18.22
CA GLY A 307 -14.83 -34.55 -19.04
C GLY A 307 -13.99 -35.77 -18.61
N PRO A 308 -14.38 -36.98 -19.02
CA PRO A 308 -13.62 -38.18 -18.70
C PRO A 308 -12.16 -37.98 -19.17
N SER A 309 -11.20 -38.36 -18.31
CA SER A 309 -9.79 -38.29 -18.65
C SER A 309 -9.51 -39.02 -19.96
N PRO A 310 -8.73 -38.45 -20.88
CA PRO A 310 -8.36 -39.14 -22.10
C PRO A 310 -7.75 -40.52 -21.79
N GLU A 311 -8.02 -41.47 -22.66
CA GLU A 311 -7.52 -42.84 -22.50
C GLU A 311 -5.98 -42.84 -22.40
N GLY A 312 -5.42 -43.38 -21.34
CA GLY A 312 -3.99 -43.40 -21.06
C GLY A 312 -3.45 -42.33 -20.12
N TRP A 313 -4.32 -41.40 -19.59
CA TRP A 313 -3.93 -40.49 -18.54
C TRP A 313 -4.18 -41.12 -17.17
N THR A 314 -3.13 -41.28 -16.39
CA THR A 314 -3.24 -41.66 -14.98
C THR A 314 -3.20 -40.41 -14.14
N THR A 315 -4.21 -40.18 -13.29
CA THR A 315 -4.12 -39.23 -12.17
C THR A 315 -3.11 -39.81 -11.19
N SER A 316 -1.98 -39.11 -10.97
CA SER A 316 -1.13 -39.42 -9.81
C SER A 316 -1.87 -38.84 -8.59
N ASP A 317 -2.22 -39.73 -7.65
CA ASP A 317 -2.69 -39.39 -6.31
C ASP A 317 -1.64 -38.60 -5.52
#